data_b660c52cfa3b7dac0135fbece8d56076
#
_entry.id   b660c52cfa3b7dac0135fbece8d56076
#
_cell.length_a   1.000
_cell.length_b   1.000
_cell.length_c   1.000
_cell.angle_alpha   90.00
_cell.angle_beta   90.00
_cell.angle_gamma   90.00
#
_symmetry.space_group_name_H-M   'P 1'
#
loop_
_entity.id
_entity.type
_entity.pdbx_description
1 polymer ?
#
loop_
_entity_poly.entity_id
_entity_poly.type
_entity_poly.pdbx_seq_one_letter_code
_entity_poly.pdbx_strand_id
1 'polypeptide(L)'
;MEKFVMNGYFYVLTTIDLFVLCFMCILTHLSESLSKKQKRGFFLAYLLIAGISVLEVITLAVDGLPSGYRWLNIAANYLGFGLSPAVSICLVYVLDRKTAFRRKIRTAMCCEIGYLIFLFCSIPYGIVFSVNADNIYSRGPHFYIYVIMYFGAILYLSASTIVTAREYQYRSRLLIYPLILFVMAETIIQVALPELHVTWLCVTLLSVLYFIYCNEMWNQLDALTGLLNQNSYLKRTSGRRCNGGVLVVFDVDDFKQINDHHGHVQGDVCLAEIAECIKKVYANDGYCYRIGGDEFCVLLKNSEKEGKCRQEFLWRLEEKRRKITFLPTVSYGSASFSGEDIVEVKERADRDMYQYKNARKKRINME
;
A
#
# COMPACT_ATOMS: atom_id res chain seq x y z
N MET A 1 -3.21 21.20 41.22
CA MET A 1 -1.81 20.97 40.73
C MET A 1 -1.75 19.83 39.72
N GLU A 2 -2.35 18.67 40.00
CA GLU A 2 -2.36 17.52 39.05
C GLU A 2 -2.98 17.82 37.68
N LYS A 3 -4.15 18.45 37.63
CA LYS A 3 -4.82 18.83 36.38
C LYS A 3 -3.98 19.82 35.54
N PHE A 4 -3.21 20.70 36.18
CA PHE A 4 -2.33 21.66 35.51
C PHE A 4 -1.09 20.99 34.94
N VAL A 5 -0.50 20.05 35.66
CA VAL A 5 0.67 19.26 35.20
C VAL A 5 0.26 18.34 34.06
N MET A 6 -0.90 17.71 34.14
CA MET A 6 -1.45 16.80 33.13
C MET A 6 -1.77 17.55 31.81
N ASN A 7 -2.35 18.75 31.89
CA ASN A 7 -2.56 19.60 30.71
C ASN A 7 -1.23 20.04 30.07
N GLY A 8 -0.22 20.38 30.89
CA GLY A 8 1.11 20.74 30.38
C GLY A 8 1.77 19.61 29.60
N TYR A 9 1.71 18.39 30.11
CA TYR A 9 2.20 17.19 29.43
C TYR A 9 1.53 16.95 28.06
N PHE A 10 0.22 17.09 28.03
CA PHE A 10 -0.56 16.92 26.80
C PHE A 10 -0.21 17.94 25.70
N TYR A 11 -0.05 19.23 26.06
CA TYR A 11 0.37 20.26 25.11
C TYR A 11 1.76 19.97 24.51
N VAL A 12 2.69 19.45 25.33
CA VAL A 12 4.02 19.05 24.86
C VAL A 12 3.91 17.87 23.87
N LEU A 13 3.11 16.85 24.17
CA LEU A 13 2.89 15.70 23.26
C LEU A 13 2.29 16.14 21.94
N THR A 14 1.27 16.99 21.96
CA THR A 14 0.65 17.50 20.72
C THR A 14 1.63 18.35 19.91
N THR A 15 2.50 19.14 20.57
CA THR A 15 3.52 19.92 19.87
C THR A 15 4.52 19.01 19.15
N ILE A 16 4.96 17.94 19.82
CA ILE A 16 5.85 16.91 19.22
C ILE A 16 5.14 16.24 18.03
N ASP A 17 3.86 15.88 18.20
CA ASP A 17 3.03 15.27 17.17
C ASP A 17 2.95 16.13 15.91
N LEU A 18 2.61 17.39 16.04
CA LEU A 18 2.54 18.35 14.93
C LEU A 18 3.90 18.56 14.25
N PHE A 19 4.99 18.60 15.03
CA PHE A 19 6.34 18.72 14.48
C PHE A 19 6.71 17.48 13.65
N VAL A 20 6.44 16.28 14.15
CA VAL A 20 6.67 15.01 13.42
C VAL A 20 5.86 14.97 12.13
N LEU A 21 4.57 15.34 12.17
CA LEU A 21 3.72 15.38 10.98
C LEU A 21 4.22 16.39 9.94
N CYS A 22 4.67 17.56 10.36
CA CYS A 22 5.29 18.55 9.45
C CYS A 22 6.54 17.96 8.77
N PHE A 23 7.41 17.30 9.53
CA PHE A 23 8.59 16.62 8.98
C PHE A 23 8.21 15.50 8.01
N MET A 24 7.15 14.72 8.32
CA MET A 24 6.63 13.67 7.43
C MET A 24 6.08 14.24 6.13
N CYS A 25 5.50 15.43 6.13
CA CYS A 25 5.10 16.12 4.91
C CYS A 25 6.32 16.39 4.01
N ILE A 26 7.44 16.87 4.57
CA ILE A 26 8.67 17.10 3.83
C ILE A 26 9.21 15.78 3.25
N LEU A 27 9.33 14.73 4.06
CA LEU A 27 9.82 13.42 3.61
C LEU A 27 8.93 12.83 2.51
N THR A 28 7.61 12.95 2.65
CA THR A 28 6.66 12.49 1.63
C THR A 28 6.82 13.27 0.32
N HIS A 29 7.05 14.58 0.41
CA HIS A 29 7.29 15.40 -0.78
C HIS A 29 8.57 14.96 -1.52
N LEU A 30 9.65 14.70 -0.80
CA LEU A 30 10.96 14.31 -1.33
C LEU A 30 11.00 12.86 -1.83
N SER A 31 10.10 11.98 -1.38
CA SER A 31 10.11 10.57 -1.80
C SER A 31 9.90 10.42 -3.31
N GLU A 32 10.85 9.80 -4.00
CA GLU A 32 10.78 9.52 -5.45
C GLU A 32 9.98 8.25 -5.78
N SER A 33 9.85 7.32 -4.82
CA SER A 33 9.14 6.05 -5.02
C SER A 33 7.62 6.18 -5.02
N LEU A 34 7.10 7.29 -4.48
CA LEU A 34 5.68 7.54 -4.37
C LEU A 34 5.15 8.38 -5.54
N SER A 35 4.09 7.92 -6.17
CA SER A 35 3.36 8.69 -7.18
C SER A 35 2.69 9.92 -6.57
N LYS A 36 2.36 10.93 -7.40
CA LYS A 36 1.62 12.14 -6.98
C LYS A 36 0.32 11.80 -6.23
N LYS A 37 -0.37 10.72 -6.62
CA LYS A 37 -1.60 10.25 -5.98
C LYS A 37 -1.34 9.72 -4.57
N GLN A 38 -0.31 8.92 -4.40
CA GLN A 38 0.09 8.36 -3.11
C GLN A 38 0.54 9.44 -2.13
N LYS A 39 1.34 10.41 -2.61
CA LYS A 39 1.73 11.58 -1.81
C LYS A 39 0.50 12.34 -1.29
N ARG A 40 -0.51 12.58 -2.16
CA ARG A 40 -1.77 13.22 -1.73
C ARG A 40 -2.50 12.42 -0.64
N GLY A 41 -2.50 11.09 -0.72
CA GLY A 41 -3.09 10.24 0.31
C GLY A 41 -2.43 10.42 1.67
N PHE A 42 -1.09 10.44 1.70
CA PHE A 42 -0.33 10.70 2.92
C PHE A 42 -0.57 12.13 3.46
N PHE A 43 -0.53 13.15 2.60
CA PHE A 43 -0.80 14.53 3.04
C PHE A 43 -2.18 14.69 3.66
N LEU A 44 -3.22 14.06 3.07
CA LEU A 44 -4.56 14.08 3.63
C LEU A 44 -4.61 13.37 4.99
N ALA A 45 -3.94 12.23 5.15
CA ALA A 45 -3.86 11.53 6.42
C ALA A 45 -3.15 12.39 7.49
N TYR A 46 -2.02 13.00 7.17
CA TYR A 46 -1.28 13.87 8.10
C TYR A 46 -2.09 15.11 8.50
N LEU A 47 -2.79 15.72 7.53
CA LEU A 47 -3.67 16.86 7.82
C LEU A 47 -4.82 16.47 8.74
N LEU A 48 -5.42 15.30 8.54
CA LEU A 48 -6.47 14.78 9.41
C LEU A 48 -5.94 14.52 10.81
N ILE A 49 -4.81 13.82 10.95
CA ILE A 49 -4.20 13.52 12.25
C ILE A 49 -3.89 14.84 12.98
N ALA A 50 -3.24 15.80 12.33
CA ALA A 50 -2.92 17.10 12.92
C ALA A 50 -4.21 17.86 13.35
N GLY A 51 -5.23 17.85 12.47
CA GLY A 51 -6.52 18.49 12.77
C GLY A 51 -7.21 17.87 13.99
N ILE A 52 -7.22 16.54 14.09
CA ILE A 52 -7.85 15.84 15.21
C ILE A 52 -7.05 16.02 16.51
N SER A 53 -5.72 16.02 16.45
CA SER A 53 -4.84 16.34 17.60
C SER A 53 -5.13 17.75 18.13
N VAL A 54 -5.32 18.73 17.24
CA VAL A 54 -5.72 20.09 17.64
C VAL A 54 -7.15 20.13 18.22
N LEU A 55 -8.10 19.38 17.64
CA LEU A 55 -9.46 19.28 18.18
C LEU A 55 -9.47 18.69 19.60
N GLU A 56 -8.61 17.71 19.89
CA GLU A 56 -8.46 17.17 21.24
C GLU A 56 -7.91 18.23 22.22
N VAL A 57 -6.93 19.03 21.79
CA VAL A 57 -6.46 20.20 22.58
C VAL A 57 -7.62 21.13 22.88
N ILE A 58 -8.46 21.43 21.88
CA ILE A 58 -9.61 22.34 22.05
C ILE A 58 -10.60 21.73 23.05
N THR A 59 -10.93 20.43 22.94
CA THR A 59 -11.87 19.79 23.89
C THR A 59 -11.37 19.90 25.33
N LEU A 60 -10.09 19.59 25.58
CA LEU A 60 -9.49 19.68 26.91
C LEU A 60 -9.41 21.12 27.44
N ALA A 61 -9.13 22.07 26.56
CA ALA A 61 -9.02 23.47 26.93
C ALA A 61 -10.38 24.10 27.29
N VAL A 62 -11.45 23.67 26.60
CA VAL A 62 -12.81 24.28 26.81
C VAL A 62 -13.65 23.50 27.80
N ASP A 63 -13.27 22.29 28.19
CA ASP A 63 -14.02 21.44 29.12
C ASP A 63 -14.10 22.08 30.51
N GLY A 64 -15.34 22.30 30.99
CA GLY A 64 -15.61 22.99 32.25
C GLY A 64 -15.50 24.52 32.21
N LEU A 65 -15.28 25.14 31.04
CA LEU A 65 -15.40 26.57 30.84
C LEU A 65 -16.90 27.01 30.84
N PRO A 66 -17.21 28.32 30.99
CA PRO A 66 -18.60 28.81 30.96
C PRO A 66 -19.41 28.27 29.78
N SER A 67 -20.70 28.10 29.97
CA SER A 67 -21.64 27.47 29.02
C SER A 67 -21.64 28.08 27.61
N GLY A 68 -21.16 29.31 27.43
CA GLY A 68 -20.95 29.93 26.12
C GLY A 68 -19.99 29.16 25.21
N TYR A 69 -19.08 28.35 25.76
CA TYR A 69 -18.11 27.52 24.99
C TYR A 69 -18.62 26.10 24.70
N ARG A 70 -19.82 25.73 25.21
CA ARG A 70 -20.38 24.38 25.04
C ARG A 70 -20.50 23.94 23.58
N TRP A 71 -20.88 24.84 22.69
CA TRP A 71 -20.98 24.54 21.26
C TRP A 71 -19.63 24.14 20.65
N LEU A 72 -18.53 24.78 21.10
CA LEU A 72 -17.19 24.49 20.64
C LEU A 72 -16.71 23.09 21.13
N ASN A 73 -17.02 22.77 22.38
CA ASN A 73 -16.75 21.42 22.95
C ASN A 73 -17.51 20.34 22.18
N ILE A 74 -18.81 20.56 21.90
CA ILE A 74 -19.60 19.62 21.08
C ILE A 74 -19.02 19.47 19.68
N ALA A 75 -18.71 20.57 19.00
CA ALA A 75 -18.20 20.57 17.64
C ALA A 75 -16.83 19.87 17.56
N ALA A 76 -15.93 20.15 18.51
CA ALA A 76 -14.61 19.52 18.55
C ALA A 76 -14.68 18.00 18.80
N ASN A 77 -15.53 17.56 19.73
CA ASN A 77 -15.76 16.12 19.95
C ASN A 77 -16.42 15.45 18.74
N TYR A 78 -17.44 16.07 18.13
CA TYR A 78 -18.09 15.56 16.92
C TYR A 78 -17.08 15.35 15.79
N LEU A 79 -16.25 16.35 15.49
CA LEU A 79 -15.24 16.26 14.44
C LEU A 79 -14.12 15.28 14.83
N GLY A 80 -13.68 15.26 16.08
CA GLY A 80 -12.67 14.34 16.57
C GLY A 80 -13.08 12.88 16.40
N PHE A 81 -14.24 12.49 16.92
CA PHE A 81 -14.76 11.13 16.77
C PHE A 81 -15.18 10.81 15.35
N GLY A 82 -15.73 11.78 14.62
CA GLY A 82 -16.21 11.60 13.27
C GLY A 82 -15.09 11.41 12.25
N LEU A 83 -13.97 12.14 12.36
CA LEU A 83 -12.89 12.10 11.38
C LEU A 83 -11.81 11.04 11.68
N SER A 84 -11.81 10.46 12.88
CA SER A 84 -10.81 9.47 13.27
C SER A 84 -10.75 8.24 12.33
N PRO A 85 -11.86 7.61 11.92
CA PRO A 85 -11.81 6.48 10.98
C PRO A 85 -11.35 6.89 9.58
N ALA A 86 -11.59 8.15 9.17
CA ALA A 86 -11.20 8.68 7.87
C ALA A 86 -9.68 8.67 7.65
N VAL A 87 -8.87 8.75 8.71
CA VAL A 87 -7.40 8.61 8.63
C VAL A 87 -7.01 7.29 7.97
N SER A 88 -7.60 6.17 8.41
CA SER A 88 -7.36 4.85 7.83
C SER A 88 -7.79 4.78 6.38
N ILE A 89 -8.90 5.41 6.00
CA ILE A 89 -9.38 5.46 4.61
C ILE A 89 -8.40 6.23 3.72
N CYS A 90 -7.84 7.34 4.21
CA CYS A 90 -6.80 8.09 3.50
C CYS A 90 -5.52 7.27 3.31
N LEU A 91 -5.11 6.48 4.31
CA LEU A 91 -3.96 5.58 4.20
C LEU A 91 -4.23 4.42 3.23
N VAL A 92 -5.47 3.89 3.17
CA VAL A 92 -5.85 2.91 2.14
C VAL A 92 -5.76 3.50 0.73
N TYR A 93 -6.08 4.79 0.56
CA TYR A 93 -5.95 5.46 -0.74
C TYR A 93 -4.52 5.49 -1.29
N VAL A 94 -3.51 5.42 -0.41
CA VAL A 94 -2.08 5.30 -0.79
C VAL A 94 -1.78 3.99 -1.52
N LEU A 95 -2.53 2.92 -1.26
CA LEU A 95 -2.35 1.60 -1.88
C LEU A 95 -2.92 1.53 -3.31
N ASP A 96 -3.73 2.51 -3.72
CA ASP A 96 -4.46 2.47 -4.99
C ASP A 96 -3.56 2.78 -6.20
N ARG A 97 -3.16 1.75 -6.93
CA ARG A 97 -2.54 1.83 -8.26
C ARG A 97 -3.49 1.50 -9.41
N LYS A 98 -4.60 0.77 -9.16
CA LYS A 98 -5.53 0.28 -10.20
C LYS A 98 -6.95 0.76 -9.98
N THR A 99 -7.69 0.95 -11.06
CA THR A 99 -9.10 1.41 -11.07
C THR A 99 -10.08 0.52 -10.29
N ALA A 100 -9.79 -0.78 -10.16
CA ALA A 100 -10.62 -1.71 -9.36
C ALA A 100 -10.67 -1.35 -7.86
N PHE A 101 -9.64 -0.69 -7.34
CA PHE A 101 -9.58 -0.24 -5.95
C PHE A 101 -10.55 0.92 -5.67
N ARG A 102 -10.90 1.72 -6.68
CA ARG A 102 -11.82 2.88 -6.54
C ARG A 102 -13.20 2.48 -6.00
N ARG A 103 -13.70 1.28 -6.34
CA ARG A 103 -15.00 0.81 -5.85
C ARG A 103 -14.95 0.53 -4.34
N LYS A 104 -13.87 -0.09 -3.88
CA LYS A 104 -13.67 -0.41 -2.45
C LYS A 104 -13.54 0.86 -1.60
N ILE A 105 -12.77 1.85 -2.06
CA ILE A 105 -12.63 3.14 -1.38
C ILE A 105 -13.98 3.88 -1.33
N ARG A 106 -14.76 3.88 -2.42
CA ARG A 106 -16.10 4.50 -2.41
C ARG A 106 -17.01 3.88 -1.35
N THR A 107 -17.02 2.56 -1.22
CA THR A 107 -17.81 1.89 -0.18
C THR A 107 -17.38 2.34 1.22
N ALA A 108 -16.07 2.39 1.50
CA ALA A 108 -15.56 2.87 2.78
C ALA A 108 -15.94 4.34 3.04
N MET A 109 -15.85 5.21 2.02
CA MET A 109 -16.29 6.60 2.13
C MET A 109 -17.81 6.74 2.38
N CYS A 110 -18.63 5.92 1.74
CA CYS A 110 -20.08 5.90 1.99
C CYS A 110 -20.39 5.48 3.44
N CYS A 111 -19.69 4.47 3.97
CA CYS A 111 -19.81 4.06 5.38
C CYS A 111 -19.41 5.21 6.32
N GLU A 112 -18.32 5.90 6.02
CA GLU A 112 -17.84 7.04 6.79
C GLU A 112 -18.83 8.20 6.80
N ILE A 113 -19.39 8.57 5.65
CA ILE A 113 -20.43 9.59 5.54
C ILE A 113 -21.68 9.18 6.34
N GLY A 114 -22.10 7.92 6.23
CA GLY A 114 -23.22 7.38 7.02
C GLY A 114 -22.96 7.47 8.52
N TYR A 115 -21.73 7.18 8.95
CA TYR A 115 -21.32 7.31 10.35
C TYR A 115 -21.33 8.77 10.82
N LEU A 116 -20.81 9.72 10.03
CA LEU A 116 -20.85 11.15 10.35
C LEU A 116 -22.29 11.66 10.51
N ILE A 117 -23.21 11.25 9.62
CA ILE A 117 -24.63 11.61 9.73
C ILE A 117 -25.23 11.01 11.01
N PHE A 118 -24.97 9.74 11.30
CA PHE A 118 -25.42 9.08 12.52
C PHE A 118 -24.89 9.81 13.75
N LEU A 119 -23.60 10.11 13.80
CA LEU A 119 -22.96 10.78 14.92
C LEU A 119 -23.58 12.17 15.15
N PHE A 120 -23.83 12.93 14.07
CA PHE A 120 -24.51 14.23 14.15
C PHE A 120 -25.91 14.10 14.73
N CYS A 121 -26.72 13.16 14.22
CA CYS A 121 -28.08 12.92 14.73
C CYS A 121 -28.09 12.39 16.18
N SER A 122 -27.00 11.80 16.65
CA SER A 122 -26.88 11.28 18.01
C SER A 122 -26.59 12.34 19.07
N ILE A 123 -26.11 13.52 18.68
CA ILE A 123 -25.72 14.62 19.62
C ILE A 123 -26.83 14.99 20.57
N PRO A 124 -28.08 15.27 20.12
CA PRO A 124 -29.16 15.70 21.04
C PRO A 124 -29.53 14.64 22.08
N TYR A 125 -29.28 13.37 21.76
CA TYR A 125 -29.63 12.20 22.60
C TYR A 125 -28.46 11.73 23.47
N GLY A 126 -27.25 12.27 23.30
CA GLY A 126 -26.05 11.85 24.03
C GLY A 126 -25.67 10.38 23.83
N ILE A 127 -25.97 9.80 22.66
CA ILE A 127 -25.82 8.34 22.40
C ILE A 127 -24.35 7.94 22.46
N VAL A 128 -23.48 8.64 21.71
CA VAL A 128 -22.04 8.32 21.63
C VAL A 128 -21.26 9.16 22.65
N PHE A 129 -21.57 10.44 22.76
CA PHE A 129 -21.01 11.35 23.75
C PHE A 129 -22.02 12.43 24.11
N SER A 130 -21.84 13.05 25.26
CA SER A 130 -22.64 14.19 25.67
C SER A 130 -21.77 15.27 26.30
N VAL A 131 -22.23 16.52 26.19
CA VAL A 131 -21.68 17.68 26.90
C VAL A 131 -22.84 18.30 27.68
N ASN A 132 -22.73 18.27 28.99
CA ASN A 132 -23.84 18.76 29.88
C ASN A 132 -23.97 20.27 29.83
N ALA A 133 -24.92 20.84 30.65
CA ALA A 133 -25.15 22.27 30.74
C ALA A 133 -23.95 23.04 31.31
N ASP A 134 -23.16 22.39 32.15
CA ASP A 134 -21.94 22.96 32.76
C ASP A 134 -20.71 22.79 31.84
N ASN A 135 -20.94 22.45 30.57
CA ASN A 135 -19.89 22.24 29.57
C ASN A 135 -18.86 21.15 29.93
N ILE A 136 -19.30 20.10 30.59
CA ILE A 136 -18.46 18.94 30.93
C ILE A 136 -18.77 17.81 30.00
N TYR A 137 -17.70 17.24 29.35
CA TYR A 137 -17.79 16.11 28.48
C TYR A 137 -17.99 14.79 29.25
N SER A 138 -18.77 13.89 28.67
CA SER A 138 -18.90 12.51 29.14
C SER A 138 -19.14 11.54 27.98
N ARG A 139 -18.63 10.31 28.11
CA ARG A 139 -18.92 9.22 27.17
C ARG A 139 -20.40 8.85 27.28
N GLY A 140 -21.06 8.71 26.13
CA GLY A 140 -22.43 8.23 26.06
C GLY A 140 -22.55 6.71 26.30
N PRO A 141 -23.78 6.21 26.51
CA PRO A 141 -24.03 4.79 26.80
C PRO A 141 -23.64 3.86 25.64
N HIS A 142 -23.57 4.39 24.41
CA HIS A 142 -23.20 3.64 23.21
C HIS A 142 -21.87 4.11 22.60
N PHE A 143 -20.93 4.58 23.40
CA PHE A 143 -19.59 4.98 22.97
C PHE A 143 -18.86 3.86 22.19
N TYR A 144 -19.20 2.60 22.44
CA TYR A 144 -18.66 1.46 21.72
C TYR A 144 -18.92 1.53 20.21
N ILE A 145 -19.91 2.27 19.72
CA ILE A 145 -20.17 2.46 18.28
C ILE A 145 -18.97 3.17 17.62
N TYR A 146 -18.44 4.21 18.25
CA TYR A 146 -17.21 4.87 17.82
C TYR A 146 -16.03 3.88 17.77
N VAL A 147 -15.87 3.10 18.85
CA VAL A 147 -14.78 2.11 18.95
C VAL A 147 -14.89 1.08 17.82
N ILE A 148 -16.08 0.56 17.53
CA ILE A 148 -16.32 -0.38 16.43
C ILE A 148 -15.97 0.25 15.07
N MET A 149 -16.37 1.50 14.82
CA MET A 149 -16.06 2.20 13.56
C MET A 149 -14.56 2.42 13.39
N TYR A 150 -13.88 2.84 14.44
CA TYR A 150 -12.44 3.06 14.45
C TYR A 150 -11.66 1.76 14.19
N PHE A 151 -11.99 0.67 14.93
CA PHE A 151 -11.39 -0.65 14.71
C PHE A 151 -11.71 -1.20 13.33
N GLY A 152 -12.93 -1.05 12.86
CA GLY A 152 -13.35 -1.47 11.52
C GLY A 152 -12.49 -0.79 10.43
N ALA A 153 -12.22 0.50 10.57
CA ALA A 153 -11.37 1.23 9.64
C ALA A 153 -9.90 0.76 9.68
N ILE A 154 -9.36 0.44 10.86
CA ILE A 154 -8.01 -0.13 11.02
C ILE A 154 -7.93 -1.54 10.40
N LEU A 155 -8.92 -2.39 10.64
CA LEU A 155 -8.99 -3.73 10.03
C LEU A 155 -9.08 -3.64 8.51
N TYR A 156 -9.84 -2.67 7.99
CA TYR A 156 -9.92 -2.42 6.56
C TYR A 156 -8.59 -1.97 5.95
N LEU A 157 -7.85 -1.07 6.62
CA LEU A 157 -6.50 -0.66 6.25
C LEU A 157 -5.55 -1.86 6.24
N SER A 158 -5.58 -2.66 7.30
CA SER A 158 -4.73 -3.83 7.48
C SER A 158 -4.97 -4.88 6.39
N ALA A 159 -6.22 -5.24 6.16
CA ALA A 159 -6.61 -6.20 5.12
C ALA A 159 -6.22 -5.71 3.72
N SER A 160 -6.46 -4.42 3.42
CA SER A 160 -6.09 -3.80 2.15
C SER A 160 -4.57 -3.83 1.93
N THR A 161 -3.80 -3.55 2.97
CA THR A 161 -2.33 -3.58 2.92
C THR A 161 -1.80 -4.99 2.70
N ILE A 162 -2.34 -5.99 3.40
CA ILE A 162 -1.95 -7.41 3.24
C ILE A 162 -2.24 -7.88 1.81
N VAL A 163 -3.42 -7.58 1.28
CA VAL A 163 -3.81 -7.96 -0.08
C VAL A 163 -2.87 -7.32 -1.10
N THR A 164 -2.60 -6.02 -0.96
CA THR A 164 -1.69 -5.28 -1.84
C THR A 164 -0.26 -5.82 -1.76
N ALA A 165 0.25 -6.06 -0.56
CA ALA A 165 1.59 -6.62 -0.37
C ALA A 165 1.74 -8.03 -0.98
N ARG A 166 0.67 -8.84 -0.97
CA ARG A 166 0.64 -10.15 -1.65
C ARG A 166 0.61 -9.98 -3.17
N GLU A 167 -0.23 -9.09 -3.68
CA GLU A 167 -0.35 -8.83 -5.12
C GLU A 167 0.97 -8.37 -5.74
N TYR A 168 1.74 -7.55 -5.03
CA TYR A 168 3.05 -7.05 -5.47
C TYR A 168 4.22 -7.89 -4.97
N GLN A 169 3.97 -9.08 -4.41
CA GLN A 169 4.98 -10.05 -3.99
C GLN A 169 6.02 -9.46 -3.00
N TYR A 170 5.57 -8.49 -2.17
CA TYR A 170 6.44 -7.82 -1.22
C TYR A 170 7.05 -8.81 -0.22
N ARG A 171 8.38 -8.81 -0.10
CA ARG A 171 9.13 -9.79 0.71
C ARG A 171 8.83 -9.65 2.20
N SER A 172 8.83 -8.41 2.71
CA SER A 172 8.69 -8.12 4.13
C SER A 172 7.22 -7.87 4.54
N ARG A 173 6.27 -8.50 3.85
CA ARG A 173 4.83 -8.34 4.13
C ARG A 173 4.41 -8.65 5.57
N LEU A 174 5.20 -9.46 6.28
CA LEU A 174 4.92 -9.82 7.67
C LEU A 174 5.13 -8.65 8.64
N LEU A 175 5.87 -7.61 8.27
CA LEU A 175 6.06 -6.41 9.09
C LEU A 175 4.76 -5.63 9.36
N ILE A 176 3.68 -5.91 8.61
CA ILE A 176 2.37 -5.30 8.88
C ILE A 176 1.75 -5.81 10.20
N TYR A 177 2.04 -7.05 10.61
CA TYR A 177 1.43 -7.62 11.83
C TYR A 177 1.87 -6.91 13.12
N PRO A 178 3.16 -6.61 13.36
CA PRO A 178 3.56 -5.78 14.49
C PRO A 178 2.91 -4.40 14.49
N LEU A 179 2.70 -3.77 13.31
CA LEU A 179 2.02 -2.49 13.20
C LEU A 179 0.55 -2.58 13.64
N ILE A 180 -0.15 -3.62 13.20
CA ILE A 180 -1.54 -3.88 13.62
C ILE A 180 -1.60 -4.10 15.13
N LEU A 181 -0.71 -4.94 15.67
CA LEU A 181 -0.67 -5.23 17.11
C LEU A 181 -0.41 -3.96 17.93
N PHE A 182 0.49 -3.08 17.48
CA PHE A 182 0.77 -1.81 18.13
C PHE A 182 -0.49 -0.94 18.24
N VAL A 183 -1.24 -0.78 17.14
CA VAL A 183 -2.48 0.02 17.15
C VAL A 183 -3.55 -0.60 18.04
N MET A 184 -3.71 -1.92 18.00
CA MET A 184 -4.69 -2.60 18.84
C MET A 184 -4.35 -2.43 20.33
N ALA A 185 -3.08 -2.58 20.69
CA ALA A 185 -2.63 -2.41 22.06
C ALA A 185 -2.84 -0.97 22.57
N GLU A 186 -2.48 0.02 21.73
CA GLU A 186 -2.70 1.44 22.01
C GLU A 186 -4.18 1.73 22.26
N THR A 187 -5.06 1.29 21.34
CA THR A 187 -6.49 1.54 21.48
C THR A 187 -7.08 0.87 22.72
N ILE A 188 -6.63 -0.32 23.08
CA ILE A 188 -7.07 -1.00 24.33
C ILE A 188 -6.63 -0.17 25.54
N ILE A 189 -5.39 0.32 25.56
CA ILE A 189 -4.86 1.18 26.63
C ILE A 189 -5.70 2.45 26.75
N GLN A 190 -6.01 3.12 25.64
CA GLN A 190 -6.80 4.36 25.62
C GLN A 190 -8.25 4.16 26.10
N VAL A 191 -8.84 2.99 25.76
CA VAL A 191 -10.19 2.66 26.27
C VAL A 191 -10.16 2.40 27.78
N ALA A 192 -9.13 1.69 28.26
CA ALA A 192 -8.96 1.33 29.67
C ALA A 192 -8.51 2.52 30.55
N LEU A 193 -7.65 3.38 30.00
CA LEU A 193 -7.03 4.52 30.70
C LEU A 193 -7.26 5.82 29.91
N PRO A 194 -8.50 6.37 29.91
CA PRO A 194 -8.88 7.52 29.10
C PRO A 194 -8.07 8.79 29.37
N GLU A 195 -7.46 8.88 30.54
CA GLU A 195 -6.69 10.07 31.00
C GLU A 195 -5.30 10.17 30.33
N LEU A 196 -4.81 9.11 29.67
CA LEU A 196 -3.45 9.11 29.12
C LEU A 196 -3.24 9.96 27.88
N HIS A 197 -4.27 10.30 27.13
CA HIS A 197 -4.24 11.19 25.95
C HIS A 197 -3.04 11.01 25.00
N VAL A 198 -2.61 9.76 24.75
CA VAL A 198 -1.45 9.44 23.91
C VAL A 198 -1.82 8.96 22.52
N THR A 199 -3.11 8.84 22.24
CA THR A 199 -3.66 8.24 21.02
C THR A 199 -3.08 8.85 19.75
N TRP A 200 -3.09 10.18 19.63
CA TRP A 200 -2.67 10.82 18.38
C TRP A 200 -1.17 10.74 18.16
N LEU A 201 -0.38 10.78 19.22
CA LEU A 201 1.06 10.50 19.10
C LEU A 201 1.32 9.07 18.60
N CYS A 202 0.59 8.08 19.11
CA CYS A 202 0.68 6.70 18.64
C CYS A 202 0.22 6.55 17.18
N VAL A 203 -0.87 7.22 16.77
CA VAL A 203 -1.35 7.24 15.39
C VAL A 203 -0.33 7.92 14.47
N THR A 204 0.32 8.99 14.91
CA THR A 204 1.41 9.63 14.16
C THR A 204 2.61 8.70 14.00
N LEU A 205 3.07 8.05 15.07
CA LEU A 205 4.14 7.05 14.98
C LEU A 205 3.77 5.91 14.03
N LEU A 206 2.53 5.43 14.11
CA LEU A 206 2.02 4.44 13.16
C LEU A 206 2.09 4.95 11.72
N SER A 207 1.67 6.20 11.47
CA SER A 207 1.68 6.79 10.13
C SER A 207 3.11 6.90 9.57
N VAL A 208 4.11 7.18 10.44
CA VAL A 208 5.54 7.16 10.10
C VAL A 208 5.98 5.76 9.69
N LEU A 209 5.68 4.75 10.51
CA LEU A 209 6.04 3.36 10.24
C LEU A 209 5.33 2.84 8.97
N TYR A 210 4.09 3.24 8.77
CA TYR A 210 3.32 2.91 7.57
C TYR A 210 3.89 3.57 6.30
N PHE A 211 4.35 4.82 6.41
CA PHE A 211 5.07 5.49 5.32
C PHE A 211 6.35 4.73 4.95
N ILE A 212 7.17 4.36 5.93
CA ILE A 212 8.40 3.58 5.70
C ILE A 212 8.06 2.25 5.03
N TYR A 213 7.04 1.54 5.51
CA TYR A 213 6.56 0.29 4.94
C TYR A 213 6.11 0.44 3.47
N CYS A 214 5.29 1.44 3.18
CA CYS A 214 4.82 1.70 1.81
C CYS A 214 5.96 2.13 0.90
N ASN A 215 6.85 3.00 1.36
CA ASN A 215 8.00 3.48 0.60
C ASN A 215 8.93 2.32 0.20
N GLU A 216 9.24 1.44 1.15
CA GLU A 216 10.05 0.23 0.87
C GLU A 216 9.32 -0.73 -0.09
N MET A 217 8.01 -0.94 0.09
CA MET A 217 7.22 -1.78 -0.80
C MET A 217 7.23 -1.26 -2.25
N TRP A 218 7.04 0.04 -2.45
CA TRP A 218 7.00 0.64 -3.79
C TRP A 218 8.38 0.72 -4.43
N ASN A 219 9.45 0.91 -3.65
CA ASN A 219 10.83 0.88 -4.11
C ASN A 219 11.29 -0.48 -4.68
N GLN A 220 10.58 -1.56 -4.37
CA GLN A 220 10.88 -2.90 -4.90
C GLN A 220 10.29 -3.15 -6.29
N LEU A 221 9.45 -2.25 -6.79
CA LEU A 221 8.74 -2.43 -8.06
C LEU A 221 9.36 -1.62 -9.19
N ASP A 222 9.23 -2.16 -10.40
CA ASP A 222 9.38 -1.39 -11.62
C ASP A 222 8.16 -0.48 -11.82
N ALA A 223 8.41 0.79 -12.06
CA ALA A 223 7.36 1.82 -12.11
C ALA A 223 6.38 1.63 -13.27
N LEU A 224 6.86 1.14 -14.41
CA LEU A 224 6.07 0.94 -15.61
C LEU A 224 5.21 -0.34 -15.53
N THR A 225 5.85 -1.45 -15.18
CA THR A 225 5.23 -2.78 -15.29
C THR A 225 4.57 -3.26 -13.99
N GLY A 226 4.99 -2.73 -12.84
CA GLY A 226 4.54 -3.18 -11.52
C GLY A 226 5.01 -4.59 -11.15
N LEU A 227 5.98 -5.15 -11.88
CA LEU A 227 6.74 -6.31 -11.45
C LEU A 227 7.84 -5.90 -10.47
N LEU A 228 8.50 -6.85 -9.84
CA LEU A 228 9.70 -6.56 -9.04
C LEU A 228 10.80 -6.03 -9.97
N ASN A 229 11.59 -5.07 -9.48
CA ASN A 229 12.68 -4.46 -10.25
C ASN A 229 13.98 -5.28 -10.17
N GLN A 230 14.99 -4.87 -10.93
CA GLN A 230 16.32 -5.46 -10.96
C GLN A 230 16.98 -5.51 -9.58
N ASN A 231 16.87 -4.43 -8.78
CA ASN A 231 17.45 -4.41 -7.43
C ASN A 231 16.82 -5.49 -6.53
N SER A 232 15.52 -5.72 -6.67
CA SER A 232 14.80 -6.78 -5.95
C SER A 232 15.26 -8.18 -6.40
N TYR A 233 15.55 -8.37 -7.68
CA TYR A 233 16.13 -9.58 -8.21
C TYR A 233 17.52 -9.83 -7.60
N LEU A 234 18.42 -8.85 -7.67
CA LEU A 234 19.77 -8.93 -7.12
C LEU A 234 19.76 -9.21 -5.60
N LYS A 235 18.97 -8.45 -4.83
CA LYS A 235 18.81 -8.69 -3.38
C LYS A 235 18.30 -10.08 -3.03
N ARG A 236 17.50 -10.70 -3.89
CA ARG A 236 16.99 -12.05 -3.64
C ARG A 236 17.97 -13.14 -4.02
N THR A 237 18.75 -12.93 -5.06
CA THR A 237 19.66 -13.92 -5.64
C THR A 237 21.08 -13.82 -5.09
N SER A 238 21.54 -12.64 -4.66
CA SER A 238 22.86 -12.46 -4.07
C SER A 238 23.01 -13.19 -2.73
N GLY A 239 24.07 -13.98 -2.59
CA GLY A 239 24.51 -14.59 -1.33
C GLY A 239 23.65 -15.74 -0.79
N ARG A 240 22.68 -16.27 -1.56
CA ARG A 240 21.91 -17.45 -1.19
C ARG A 240 21.98 -18.50 -2.28
N ARG A 241 22.36 -19.73 -1.91
CA ARG A 241 22.04 -20.91 -2.70
C ARG A 241 20.50 -21.00 -2.76
N CYS A 242 19.93 -20.78 -3.92
CA CYS A 242 18.49 -20.90 -4.10
C CYS A 242 18.08 -22.36 -3.91
N ASN A 243 17.16 -22.65 -2.98
CA ASN A 243 16.67 -23.99 -2.69
C ASN A 243 15.78 -24.49 -3.83
N GLY A 244 16.38 -24.91 -4.95
CA GLY A 244 15.66 -25.54 -6.08
C GLY A 244 14.60 -24.67 -6.77
N GLY A 245 14.41 -24.90 -8.05
CA GLY A 245 13.41 -24.19 -8.86
C GLY A 245 13.80 -24.07 -10.32
N VAL A 246 13.15 -23.16 -11.03
CA VAL A 246 13.47 -22.82 -12.42
C VAL A 246 13.59 -21.31 -12.55
N LEU A 247 14.66 -20.86 -13.18
CA LEU A 247 14.77 -19.50 -13.69
C LEU A 247 14.26 -19.49 -15.13
N VAL A 248 13.26 -18.66 -15.39
CA VAL A 248 12.77 -18.39 -16.75
C VAL A 248 13.14 -16.95 -17.10
N VAL A 249 13.77 -16.75 -18.24
CA VAL A 249 14.13 -15.45 -18.80
C VAL A 249 13.28 -15.17 -20.03
N PHE A 250 12.96 -13.88 -20.25
CA PHE A 250 12.14 -13.42 -21.37
C PHE A 250 12.80 -12.19 -21.98
N ASP A 251 12.81 -12.11 -23.30
CA ASP A 251 13.29 -10.98 -24.09
C ASP A 251 12.22 -10.60 -25.12
N VAL A 252 11.90 -9.32 -25.22
CA VAL A 252 10.87 -8.82 -26.15
C VAL A 252 11.48 -8.69 -27.53
N ASP A 253 10.99 -9.49 -28.49
CA ASP A 253 11.54 -9.54 -29.85
C ASP A 253 11.37 -8.19 -30.56
N ASP A 254 12.45 -7.74 -31.19
CA ASP A 254 12.48 -6.54 -32.04
C ASP A 254 11.92 -5.26 -31.37
N PHE A 255 12.06 -5.16 -30.04
CA PHE A 255 11.47 -4.07 -29.25
C PHE A 255 11.94 -2.68 -29.71
N LYS A 256 13.18 -2.54 -30.16
CA LYS A 256 13.68 -1.29 -30.75
C LYS A 256 12.85 -0.88 -31.96
N GLN A 257 12.49 -1.82 -32.85
CA GLN A 257 11.66 -1.51 -34.03
C GLN A 257 10.27 -1.02 -33.63
N ILE A 258 9.69 -1.58 -32.55
CA ILE A 258 8.41 -1.08 -32.01
C ILE A 258 8.52 0.39 -31.59
N ASN A 259 9.59 0.72 -30.86
CA ASN A 259 9.83 2.10 -30.45
C ASN A 259 10.05 3.05 -31.65
N ASP A 260 10.81 2.60 -32.64
CA ASP A 260 11.15 3.38 -33.83
C ASP A 260 9.91 3.63 -34.73
N HIS A 261 8.99 2.66 -34.84
CA HIS A 261 7.80 2.76 -35.70
C HIS A 261 6.57 3.34 -34.98
N HIS A 262 6.37 3.02 -33.71
CA HIS A 262 5.15 3.37 -32.94
C HIS A 262 5.40 4.38 -31.83
N GLY A 263 6.67 4.72 -31.54
CA GLY A 263 7.07 5.61 -30.46
C GLY A 263 7.16 4.95 -29.09
N HIS A 264 7.93 5.57 -28.20
CA HIS A 264 8.20 5.02 -26.85
C HIS A 264 6.96 4.80 -26.00
N VAL A 265 5.92 5.62 -26.16
CA VAL A 265 4.64 5.44 -25.42
C VAL A 265 3.98 4.09 -25.76
N GLN A 266 4.01 3.69 -27.04
CA GLN A 266 3.48 2.39 -27.45
C GLN A 266 4.39 1.24 -27.04
N GLY A 267 5.71 1.46 -27.03
CA GLY A 267 6.66 0.52 -26.45
C GLY A 267 6.39 0.25 -24.96
N ASP A 268 6.12 1.30 -24.19
CA ASP A 268 5.73 1.19 -22.78
C ASP A 268 4.43 0.40 -22.57
N VAL A 269 3.44 0.59 -23.46
CA VAL A 269 2.21 -0.22 -23.48
C VAL A 269 2.54 -1.69 -23.72
N CYS A 270 3.40 -2.01 -24.70
CA CYS A 270 3.83 -3.39 -24.96
C CYS A 270 4.48 -4.03 -23.74
N LEU A 271 5.42 -3.34 -23.10
CA LEU A 271 6.08 -3.83 -21.88
C LEU A 271 5.09 -4.08 -20.74
N ALA A 272 4.14 -3.19 -20.52
CA ALA A 272 3.12 -3.34 -19.49
C ALA A 272 2.19 -4.53 -19.76
N GLU A 273 1.79 -4.75 -21.02
CA GLU A 273 0.92 -5.85 -21.42
C GLU A 273 1.61 -7.22 -21.30
N ILE A 274 2.89 -7.30 -21.70
CA ILE A 274 3.71 -8.50 -21.55
C ILE A 274 3.91 -8.81 -20.06
N ALA A 275 4.25 -7.81 -19.26
CA ALA A 275 4.41 -7.95 -17.81
C ALA A 275 3.11 -8.42 -17.13
N GLU A 276 1.95 -7.96 -17.60
CA GLU A 276 0.66 -8.43 -17.10
C GLU A 276 0.44 -9.92 -17.39
N CYS A 277 0.82 -10.39 -18.60
CA CYS A 277 0.78 -11.82 -18.94
C CYS A 277 1.68 -12.64 -18.02
N ILE A 278 2.94 -12.20 -17.83
CA ILE A 278 3.91 -12.86 -16.93
C ILE A 278 3.34 -12.91 -15.51
N LYS A 279 2.84 -11.79 -14.98
CA LYS A 279 2.28 -11.72 -13.64
C LYS A 279 1.08 -12.64 -13.44
N LYS A 280 0.13 -12.67 -14.38
CA LYS A 280 -1.07 -13.52 -14.29
C LYS A 280 -0.75 -15.00 -14.25
N VAL A 281 0.29 -15.42 -14.96
CA VAL A 281 0.67 -16.84 -15.07
C VAL A 281 1.56 -17.28 -13.92
N TYR A 282 2.58 -16.50 -13.60
CA TYR A 282 3.66 -16.96 -12.73
C TYR A 282 3.61 -16.43 -11.29
N ALA A 283 2.84 -15.37 -11.00
CA ALA A 283 2.92 -14.69 -9.72
C ALA A 283 2.49 -15.53 -8.51
N ASN A 284 1.66 -16.54 -8.70
CA ASN A 284 1.22 -17.44 -7.62
C ASN A 284 2.31 -18.47 -7.24
N ASP A 285 3.13 -18.87 -8.19
CA ASP A 285 4.10 -19.96 -8.03
C ASP A 285 5.57 -19.49 -8.06
N GLY A 286 5.81 -18.22 -8.40
CA GLY A 286 7.14 -17.65 -8.53
C GLY A 286 7.20 -16.15 -8.27
N TYR A 287 8.37 -15.56 -8.45
CA TYR A 287 8.62 -14.13 -8.36
C TYR A 287 8.93 -13.57 -9.74
N CYS A 288 8.20 -12.54 -10.17
CA CYS A 288 8.29 -11.97 -11.50
C CYS A 288 9.04 -10.63 -11.45
N TYR A 289 10.04 -10.47 -12.30
CA TYR A 289 10.93 -9.31 -12.33
C TYR A 289 11.02 -8.71 -13.73
N ARG A 290 11.25 -7.39 -13.78
CA ARG A 290 11.84 -6.72 -14.93
C ARG A 290 13.29 -6.40 -14.60
N ILE A 291 14.24 -6.96 -15.35
CA ILE A 291 15.69 -6.89 -15.04
C ILE A 291 16.47 -6.02 -16.02
N GLY A 292 15.85 -5.63 -17.12
CA GLY A 292 16.42 -4.78 -18.17
C GLY A 292 15.34 -3.94 -18.84
N GLY A 293 15.71 -3.26 -19.93
CA GLY A 293 14.77 -2.45 -20.73
C GLY A 293 13.60 -3.28 -21.25
N ASP A 294 13.88 -4.36 -21.93
CA ASP A 294 12.95 -5.31 -22.55
C ASP A 294 13.11 -6.74 -22.02
N GLU A 295 13.91 -6.90 -20.94
CA GLU A 295 14.19 -8.19 -20.32
C GLU A 295 13.37 -8.41 -19.06
N PHE A 296 12.76 -9.58 -18.96
CA PHE A 296 12.02 -10.03 -17.77
C PHE A 296 12.59 -11.38 -17.29
N CYS A 297 12.41 -11.66 -16.00
CA CYS A 297 12.69 -12.99 -15.50
C CYS A 297 11.69 -13.43 -14.43
N VAL A 298 11.60 -14.74 -14.24
CA VAL A 298 10.77 -15.37 -13.21
C VAL A 298 11.61 -16.39 -12.45
N LEU A 299 11.60 -16.29 -11.13
CA LEU A 299 12.09 -17.34 -10.23
C LEU A 299 10.90 -18.21 -9.81
N LEU A 300 10.70 -19.32 -10.51
CA LEU A 300 9.63 -20.28 -10.27
C LEU A 300 10.08 -21.29 -9.20
N LYS A 301 9.24 -21.55 -8.19
CA LYS A 301 9.59 -22.42 -7.06
C LYS A 301 9.42 -23.90 -7.38
N ASN A 302 8.48 -24.27 -8.25
CA ASN A 302 8.18 -25.64 -8.62
C ASN A 302 8.49 -25.85 -10.10
N SER A 303 9.50 -26.69 -10.38
CA SER A 303 9.95 -26.99 -11.74
C SER A 303 8.90 -27.73 -12.59
N GLU A 304 8.03 -28.54 -11.96
CA GLU A 304 7.00 -29.30 -12.67
C GLU A 304 5.95 -28.42 -13.34
N LYS A 305 5.78 -27.19 -12.83
CA LYS A 305 4.80 -26.23 -13.35
C LYS A 305 5.31 -25.43 -14.55
N GLU A 306 6.63 -25.44 -14.83
CA GLU A 306 7.23 -24.61 -15.88
C GLU A 306 6.54 -24.82 -17.23
N GLY A 307 6.42 -26.05 -17.71
CA GLY A 307 5.82 -26.35 -19.00
C GLY A 307 4.37 -25.88 -19.14
N LYS A 308 3.56 -26.02 -18.07
CA LYS A 308 2.17 -25.54 -18.05
C LYS A 308 2.11 -24.00 -18.05
N CYS A 309 2.91 -23.36 -17.23
CA CYS A 309 2.98 -21.91 -17.15
C CYS A 309 3.43 -21.31 -18.49
N ARG A 310 4.41 -21.93 -19.15
CA ARG A 310 4.91 -21.53 -20.47
C ARG A 310 3.79 -21.57 -21.52
N GLN A 311 3.04 -22.67 -21.59
CA GLN A 311 1.92 -22.79 -22.54
C GLN A 311 0.84 -21.74 -22.28
N GLU A 312 0.49 -21.53 -21.02
CA GLU A 312 -0.49 -20.52 -20.65
C GLU A 312 0.00 -19.10 -20.97
N PHE A 313 1.29 -18.80 -20.75
CA PHE A 313 1.88 -17.51 -21.10
C PHE A 313 1.79 -17.24 -22.60
N LEU A 314 2.20 -18.19 -23.42
CA LEU A 314 2.15 -18.06 -24.88
C LEU A 314 0.71 -17.88 -25.38
N TRP A 315 -0.24 -18.62 -24.84
CA TRP A 315 -1.64 -18.48 -25.18
C TRP A 315 -2.17 -17.08 -24.83
N ARG A 316 -1.88 -16.58 -23.62
CA ARG A 316 -2.32 -15.24 -23.20
C ARG A 316 -1.68 -14.13 -24.01
N LEU A 317 -0.41 -14.28 -24.33
CA LEU A 317 0.32 -13.33 -25.17
C LEU A 317 -0.32 -13.25 -26.56
N GLU A 318 -0.61 -14.39 -27.16
CA GLU A 318 -1.25 -14.44 -28.49
C GLU A 318 -2.68 -13.87 -28.46
N GLU A 319 -3.46 -14.13 -27.41
CA GLU A 319 -4.77 -13.50 -27.23
C GLU A 319 -4.67 -11.97 -27.18
N LYS A 320 -3.64 -11.44 -26.50
CA LYS A 320 -3.41 -9.99 -26.44
C LYS A 320 -2.93 -9.43 -27.78
N ARG A 321 -2.10 -10.14 -28.51
CA ARG A 321 -1.61 -9.76 -29.84
C ARG A 321 -2.73 -9.65 -30.86
N ARG A 322 -3.78 -10.46 -30.76
CA ARG A 322 -4.99 -10.32 -31.59
C ARG A 322 -5.73 -9.00 -31.34
N LYS A 323 -5.61 -8.42 -30.14
CA LYS A 323 -6.26 -7.14 -29.77
C LYS A 323 -5.34 -5.95 -30.02
N ILE A 324 -4.02 -6.13 -29.87
CA ILE A 324 -2.99 -5.10 -30.00
C ILE A 324 -2.04 -5.54 -31.09
N THR A 325 -2.29 -5.10 -32.31
CA THR A 325 -1.60 -5.58 -33.52
C THR A 325 -0.10 -5.32 -33.55
N PHE A 326 0.35 -4.28 -32.85
CA PHE A 326 1.77 -3.93 -32.71
C PHE A 326 2.45 -4.63 -31.49
N LEU A 327 1.72 -5.45 -30.72
CA LEU A 327 2.32 -6.16 -29.59
C LEU A 327 3.34 -7.20 -30.12
N PRO A 328 4.63 -7.08 -29.76
CA PRO A 328 5.66 -7.98 -30.26
C PRO A 328 5.53 -9.38 -29.66
N THR A 329 6.27 -10.27 -30.25
CA THR A 329 6.47 -11.60 -29.68
C THR A 329 7.55 -11.55 -28.58
N VAL A 330 7.63 -12.63 -27.82
CA VAL A 330 8.59 -12.76 -26.73
C VAL A 330 9.35 -14.06 -26.89
N SER A 331 10.67 -13.98 -26.89
CA SER A 331 11.54 -15.12 -26.77
C SER A 331 11.77 -15.47 -25.30
N TYR A 332 11.86 -16.74 -24.98
CA TYR A 332 12.08 -17.20 -23.61
C TYR A 332 13.04 -18.37 -23.57
N GLY A 333 13.68 -18.54 -22.39
CA GLY A 333 14.48 -19.68 -22.06
C GLY A 333 14.39 -20.04 -20.60
N SER A 334 14.69 -21.25 -20.24
CA SER A 334 14.57 -21.71 -18.85
C SER A 334 15.75 -22.61 -18.44
N ALA A 335 16.12 -22.51 -17.14
CA ALA A 335 17.10 -23.39 -16.54
C ALA A 335 16.70 -23.78 -15.12
N SER A 336 16.69 -25.07 -14.85
CA SER A 336 16.49 -25.61 -13.51
C SER A 336 17.73 -25.39 -12.66
N PHE A 337 17.53 -25.19 -11.34
CA PHE A 337 18.62 -25.06 -10.37
C PHE A 337 18.29 -25.78 -9.05
N SER A 338 19.33 -26.28 -8.39
CA SER A 338 19.22 -26.92 -7.07
C SER A 338 20.48 -26.64 -6.23
N GLY A 339 20.64 -25.36 -5.81
CA GLY A 339 21.76 -24.93 -4.97
C GLY A 339 22.99 -24.40 -5.72
N GLU A 340 22.89 -24.21 -7.05
CA GLU A 340 23.94 -23.60 -7.88
C GLU A 340 23.96 -22.08 -7.77
N ASP A 341 25.03 -21.44 -8.26
CA ASP A 341 25.10 -19.99 -8.40
C ASP A 341 24.07 -19.54 -9.45
N ILE A 342 23.28 -18.56 -9.08
CA ILE A 342 22.23 -18.02 -9.95
C ILE A 342 22.80 -17.39 -11.23
N VAL A 343 24.05 -16.96 -11.23
CA VAL A 343 24.72 -16.40 -12.42
C VAL A 343 24.88 -17.48 -13.47
N GLU A 344 25.38 -18.68 -13.09
CA GLU A 344 25.52 -19.83 -13.99
C GLU A 344 24.16 -20.31 -14.50
N VAL A 345 23.15 -20.30 -13.63
CA VAL A 345 21.77 -20.66 -14.01
C VAL A 345 21.22 -19.66 -15.04
N LYS A 346 21.47 -18.35 -14.83
CA LYS A 346 21.05 -17.33 -15.79
C LYS A 346 21.70 -17.52 -17.15
N GLU A 347 23.00 -17.78 -17.18
CA GLU A 347 23.69 -18.05 -18.43
C GLU A 347 23.13 -19.28 -19.20
N ARG A 348 22.69 -20.32 -18.48
CA ARG A 348 22.04 -21.49 -19.11
C ARG A 348 20.66 -21.10 -19.67
N ALA A 349 19.87 -20.34 -18.93
CA ALA A 349 18.58 -19.88 -19.38
C ALA A 349 18.69 -18.92 -20.57
N ASP A 350 19.68 -18.02 -20.57
CA ASP A 350 19.97 -17.11 -21.69
C ASP A 350 20.38 -17.88 -22.95
N ARG A 351 21.19 -18.95 -22.83
CA ARG A 351 21.54 -19.85 -23.98
C ARG A 351 20.29 -20.53 -24.54
N ASP A 352 19.40 -21.05 -23.70
CA ASP A 352 18.15 -21.68 -24.14
C ASP A 352 17.26 -20.67 -24.87
N MET A 353 17.11 -19.44 -24.31
CA MET A 353 16.37 -18.35 -24.93
C MET A 353 16.95 -17.98 -26.33
N TYR A 354 18.26 -17.90 -26.45
CA TYR A 354 18.90 -17.57 -27.73
C TYR A 354 18.66 -18.65 -28.77
N GLN A 355 18.70 -19.94 -28.39
CA GLN A 355 18.37 -21.06 -29.29
C GLN A 355 16.92 -20.99 -29.76
N TYR A 356 15.97 -20.68 -28.84
CA TYR A 356 14.57 -20.48 -29.17
C TYR A 356 14.37 -19.31 -30.16
N LYS A 357 15.03 -18.18 -29.92
CA LYS A 357 14.97 -16.97 -30.76
C LYS A 357 15.47 -17.29 -32.20
N ASN A 358 16.59 -18.02 -32.32
CA ASN A 358 17.14 -18.41 -33.61
C ASN A 358 16.28 -19.42 -34.37
N ALA A 359 15.74 -20.42 -33.70
CA ALA A 359 14.86 -21.41 -34.31
C ALA A 359 13.59 -20.74 -34.87
N ARG A 360 13.08 -19.77 -34.18
CA ARG A 360 11.90 -19.00 -34.59
C ARG A 360 12.18 -18.08 -35.80
N LYS A 361 13.28 -17.33 -35.79
CA LYS A 361 13.72 -16.53 -36.94
C LYS A 361 13.88 -17.37 -38.24
N LYS A 362 14.42 -18.58 -38.10
CA LYS A 362 14.54 -19.51 -39.26
C LYS A 362 13.18 -19.91 -39.80
N ARG A 363 12.16 -20.16 -38.97
CA ARG A 363 10.80 -20.51 -39.41
C ARG A 363 10.14 -19.37 -40.18
N ILE A 364 10.24 -18.12 -39.64
CA ILE A 364 9.65 -16.93 -40.28
C ILE A 364 10.30 -16.68 -41.68
N ASN A 365 11.58 -16.97 -41.84
CA ASN A 365 12.28 -16.76 -43.10
C ASN A 365 12.03 -17.91 -44.12
N MET A 366 11.35 -18.99 -43.74
CA MET A 366 10.99 -20.12 -44.60
C MET A 366 9.51 -20.08 -45.04
N GLU A 367 8.68 -19.27 -44.41
CA GLU A 367 7.30 -18.95 -44.82
C GLU A 367 7.27 -17.71 -45.70
#